data_14777b33eff5bbd1bb7d99fca81b912c
#
_entry.id   14777b33eff5bbd1bb7d99fca81b912c
#
_cell.length_a   1.000
_cell.length_b   1.000
_cell.length_c   1.000
_cell.angle_alpha   90.00
_cell.angle_beta   90.00
_cell.angle_gamma   90.00
#
_symmetry.space_group_name_H-M   'P 1'
#
loop_
_entity.id
_entity.type
_entity.pdbx_description
1 polymer ?
#
loop_
_entity_poly.entity_id
_entity_poly.type
_entity_poly.pdbx_seq_one_letter_code
_entity_poly.pdbx_strand_id
1 'polypeptide(L)'
;NQYKIKSNRESGDGRYDISLIPREKKYPGIIMELKWKSNLDERSLEKLAKEALMQIDDKRYDAEMQQGGIKRILKLGIAFSGKQVSIRSVG
;
A
#
# COMPACT_ATOMS: atom_id res chain seq x y z
N ASN A 1 10.73 -15.12 -11.58
CA ASN A 1 9.98 -14.21 -10.77
C ASN A 1 9.82 -12.85 -11.46
N GLN A 2 8.58 -12.42 -11.63
CA GLN A 2 8.28 -11.24 -12.44
C GLN A 2 8.32 -9.93 -11.67
N TYR A 3 8.38 -9.97 -10.36
CA TYR A 3 8.36 -8.78 -9.52
C TYR A 3 9.49 -8.80 -8.51
N LYS A 4 10.07 -7.63 -8.32
CA LYS A 4 10.99 -7.39 -7.21
C LYS A 4 10.16 -6.83 -6.05
N ILE A 5 10.32 -7.42 -4.88
CA ILE A 5 9.57 -7.02 -3.69
C ILE A 5 10.46 -6.15 -2.81
N LYS A 6 9.94 -4.98 -2.46
CA LYS A 6 10.62 -4.09 -1.54
C LYS A 6 9.67 -3.80 -0.39
N SER A 7 10.08 -4.08 0.83
CA SER A 7 9.23 -3.89 1.99
C SER A 7 9.92 -3.03 3.03
N ASN A 8 9.12 -2.27 3.76
CA ASN A 8 9.63 -1.37 4.78
C ASN A 8 8.68 -1.35 5.95
N ARG A 9 9.17 -1.74 7.12
CA ARG A 9 8.39 -1.72 8.35
C ARG A 9 8.68 -0.41 9.07
N GLU A 10 7.65 0.40 9.21
CA GLU A 10 7.79 1.62 9.96
C GLU A 10 7.77 1.34 11.47
N SER A 11 8.66 2.01 12.17
CA SER A 11 8.94 1.71 13.56
C SER A 11 7.70 1.76 14.45
N GLY A 12 7.42 0.65 15.07
CA GLY A 12 6.59 0.60 16.27
C GLY A 12 5.09 0.66 16.12
N ASP A 13 4.51 1.03 15.01
CA ASP A 13 3.13 1.49 15.02
C ASP A 13 2.14 0.77 14.11
N GLY A 14 2.22 -0.54 14.01
CA GLY A 14 1.23 -1.25 13.22
C GLY A 14 1.11 -0.73 11.79
N ARG A 15 2.25 -0.44 11.17
CA ARG A 15 2.33 0.09 9.81
C ARG A 15 3.40 -0.65 9.03
N TYR A 16 3.10 -0.91 7.76
CA TYR A 16 4.00 -1.66 6.90
C TYR A 16 3.71 -1.33 5.46
N ASP A 17 4.72 -1.07 4.66
CA ASP A 17 4.51 -0.85 3.24
C ASP A 17 5.25 -1.86 2.39
N ILE A 18 4.67 -2.19 1.26
CA ILE A 18 5.22 -3.15 0.30
C ILE A 18 5.09 -2.56 -1.08
N SER A 19 6.21 -2.56 -1.82
CA SER A 19 6.22 -2.20 -3.23
C SER A 19 6.56 -3.41 -4.06
N LEU A 20 5.73 -3.68 -5.05
CA LEU A 20 5.96 -4.74 -6.03
C LEU A 20 6.36 -4.07 -7.34
N ILE A 21 7.63 -4.18 -7.69
CA ILE A 21 8.21 -3.51 -8.84
C ILE A 21 8.36 -4.53 -9.96
N PRO A 22 7.64 -4.35 -11.09
CA PRO A 22 7.73 -5.32 -12.18
C PRO A 22 9.09 -5.27 -12.84
N ARG A 23 9.61 -6.43 -13.20
CA ARG A 23 10.87 -6.50 -13.93
C ARG A 23 10.72 -6.08 -15.37
N GLU A 24 9.52 -6.26 -15.94
CA GLU A 24 9.19 -5.78 -17.26
C GLU A 24 8.24 -4.59 -17.14
N LYS A 25 8.57 -3.50 -17.81
CA LYS A 25 7.86 -2.22 -17.68
C LYS A 25 6.43 -2.25 -18.18
N LYS A 26 6.06 -3.26 -18.93
CA LYS A 26 4.67 -3.40 -19.43
C LYS A 26 3.67 -3.81 -18.34
N TYR A 27 4.16 -4.37 -17.24
CA TYR A 27 3.31 -4.77 -16.14
C TYR A 27 3.14 -3.63 -15.13
N PRO A 28 2.02 -3.57 -14.42
CA PRO A 28 1.81 -2.51 -13.43
C PRO A 28 2.68 -2.70 -12.19
N GLY A 29 3.09 -1.59 -11.60
CA GLY A 29 3.66 -1.58 -10.27
C GLY A 29 2.53 -1.63 -9.24
N ILE A 30 2.81 -2.13 -8.05
CA ILE A 30 1.83 -2.23 -6.98
C ILE A 30 2.46 -1.68 -5.71
N ILE A 31 1.75 -0.76 -5.05
CA ILE A 31 2.18 -0.22 -3.77
C ILE A 31 1.07 -0.46 -2.77
N MET A 32 1.41 -1.07 -1.65
CA MET A 32 0.46 -1.36 -0.58
C MET A 32 0.93 -0.72 0.71
N GLU A 33 0.04 -0.04 1.39
CA GLU A 33 0.27 0.44 2.76
C GLU A 33 -0.68 -0.34 3.66
N LEU A 34 -0.13 -1.04 4.65
CA LEU A 34 -0.89 -1.84 5.59
C LEU A 34 -0.88 -1.17 6.96
N LYS A 35 -2.05 -1.08 7.57
CA LYS A 35 -2.19 -0.55 8.93
C LYS A 35 -3.08 -1.48 9.75
N TRP A 36 -2.79 -1.59 11.04
CA TRP A 36 -3.63 -2.39 11.93
C TRP A 36 -3.79 -1.70 13.29
N LYS A 37 -5.00 -1.82 13.82
CA LYS A 37 -5.35 -1.36 15.16
C LYS A 37 -6.38 -2.30 15.76
N SER A 38 -6.34 -2.45 17.09
CA SER A 38 -7.29 -3.30 17.80
C SER A 38 -8.63 -2.58 17.96
N ASN A 39 -9.70 -3.37 18.02
CA ASN A 39 -11.03 -2.91 18.45
C ASN A 39 -11.63 -1.78 17.63
N LEU A 40 -11.46 -1.82 16.31
CA LEU A 40 -12.09 -0.85 15.43
C LEU A 40 -13.46 -1.36 14.99
N ASP A 41 -14.44 -0.45 14.93
CA ASP A 41 -15.68 -0.74 14.26
C ASP A 41 -15.51 -0.63 12.75
N GLU A 42 -16.54 -1.02 12.00
CA GLU A 42 -16.47 -1.07 10.54
C GLU A 42 -16.13 0.29 9.94
N ARG A 43 -16.77 1.35 10.45
CA ARG A 43 -16.53 2.70 9.92
C ARG A 43 -15.10 3.18 10.18
N SER A 44 -14.59 2.92 11.37
CA SER A 44 -13.22 3.31 11.72
C SER A 44 -12.20 2.51 10.93
N LEU A 45 -12.51 1.24 10.65
CA LEU A 45 -11.64 0.39 9.83
C LEU A 45 -11.56 0.91 8.40
N GLU A 46 -12.69 1.29 7.82
CA GLU A 46 -12.72 1.88 6.48
C GLU A 46 -11.93 3.19 6.43
N LYS A 47 -12.05 4.00 7.47
CA LYS A 47 -11.29 5.24 7.57
C LYS A 47 -9.79 4.98 7.63
N LEU A 48 -9.39 3.95 8.37
CA LEU A 48 -7.98 3.58 8.47
C LEU A 48 -7.41 3.11 7.12
N ALA A 49 -8.20 2.38 6.35
CA ALA A 49 -7.79 1.96 5.00
C ALA A 49 -7.63 3.17 4.08
N LYS A 50 -8.52 4.15 4.20
CA LYS A 50 -8.41 5.39 3.43
C LYS A 50 -7.16 6.18 3.80
N GLU A 51 -6.86 6.27 5.10
CA GLU A 51 -5.64 6.92 5.57
C GLU A 51 -4.39 6.23 5.04
N ALA A 52 -4.40 4.89 5.01
CA ALA A 52 -3.30 4.11 4.46
C ALA A 52 -3.07 4.45 2.98
N LEU A 53 -4.15 4.52 2.22
CA LEU A 53 -4.07 4.87 0.80
C LEU A 53 -3.48 6.27 0.60
N MET A 54 -3.92 7.23 1.41
CA MET A 54 -3.43 8.60 1.32
C MET A 54 -1.94 8.70 1.64
N GLN A 55 -1.44 7.88 2.54
CA GLN A 55 -0.03 7.89 2.90
C GLN A 55 0.89 7.44 1.76
N ILE A 56 0.39 6.62 0.86
CA ILE A 56 1.17 6.22 -0.31
C ILE A 56 1.54 7.45 -1.14
N ASP A 57 0.58 8.35 -1.33
CA ASP A 57 0.83 9.58 -2.07
C ASP A 57 1.79 10.51 -1.34
N ASP A 58 1.64 10.63 -0.02
CA ASP A 58 2.49 11.49 0.79
C ASP A 58 3.97 11.05 0.74
N LYS A 59 4.21 9.76 0.69
CA LYS A 59 5.56 9.21 0.68
C LYS A 59 6.18 9.13 -0.71
N ARG A 60 5.39 9.38 -1.75
CA ARG A 60 5.83 9.41 -3.15
C ARG A 60 6.55 8.14 -3.62
N TYR A 61 6.14 7.00 -3.15
CA TYR A 61 6.71 5.73 -3.60
C TYR A 61 6.52 5.50 -5.09
N ASP A 62 5.44 6.05 -5.65
CA ASP A 62 5.15 5.93 -7.07
C ASP A 62 6.14 6.68 -7.96
N ALA A 63 6.71 7.78 -7.47
CA ALA A 63 7.65 8.57 -8.26
C ALA A 63 8.87 7.76 -8.67
N GLU A 64 9.38 6.94 -7.75
CA GLU A 64 10.54 6.09 -8.02
C GLU A 64 10.25 5.09 -9.12
N MET A 65 9.06 4.47 -9.09
CA MET A 65 8.63 3.54 -10.13
C MET A 65 8.46 4.24 -11.47
N GLN A 66 7.88 5.44 -11.47
CA GLN A 66 7.66 6.21 -12.69
C GLN A 66 8.99 6.60 -13.34
N GLN A 67 9.97 6.97 -12.53
CA GLN A 67 11.31 7.27 -13.04
C GLN A 67 11.96 6.05 -13.68
N GLY A 68 11.63 4.86 -13.19
CA GLY A 68 12.07 3.61 -13.78
C GLY A 68 11.32 3.21 -15.04
N GLY A 69 10.33 3.99 -15.47
CA GLY A 69 9.60 3.73 -16.71
C GLY A 69 8.31 2.95 -16.55
N ILE A 70 7.84 2.73 -15.32
CA ILE A 70 6.59 2.02 -15.05
C ILE A 70 5.44 3.02 -15.17
N LYS A 71 4.49 2.76 -16.08
CA LYS A 71 3.43 3.71 -16.39
C LYS A 71 2.17 3.53 -15.57
N ARG A 72 1.85 2.30 -15.18
CA ARG A 72 0.65 2.00 -14.41
C ARG A 72 1.04 1.55 -13.02
N ILE A 73 0.43 2.16 -12.01
CA ILE A 73 0.71 1.82 -10.61
C ILE A 73 -0.61 1.66 -9.90
N LEU A 74 -0.82 0.49 -9.31
CA LEU A 74 -1.96 0.20 -8.45
C LEU A 74 -1.58 0.51 -7.02
N LYS A 75 -2.40 1.30 -6.34
CA LYS A 75 -2.18 1.67 -4.95
C LYS A 75 -3.26 1.07 -4.07
N LEU A 76 -2.88 0.42 -3.01
CA LEU A 76 -3.80 -0.25 -2.09
C LEU A 76 -3.54 0.21 -0.66
N GLY A 77 -4.57 0.75 -0.01
CA GLY A 77 -4.57 0.96 1.43
C GLY A 77 -5.32 -0.18 2.08
N ILE A 78 -4.69 -0.88 2.99
CA ILE A 78 -5.25 -2.07 3.62
C ILE A 78 -5.23 -1.88 5.13
N ALA A 79 -6.38 -2.02 5.76
CA ALA A 79 -6.51 -1.89 7.21
C ALA A 79 -7.02 -3.19 7.83
N PHE A 80 -6.44 -3.56 8.94
CA PHE A 80 -6.82 -4.75 9.69
C PHE A 80 -7.22 -4.37 11.11
N SER A 81 -8.25 -5.04 11.64
CA SER A 81 -8.60 -4.96 13.06
C SER A 81 -9.15 -6.32 13.47
N GLY A 82 -8.37 -7.07 14.26
CA GLY A 82 -8.71 -8.45 14.57
C GLY A 82 -8.78 -9.27 13.29
N LYS A 83 -9.95 -9.87 13.03
CA LYS A 83 -10.18 -10.67 11.82
C LYS A 83 -10.81 -9.87 10.68
N GLN A 84 -11.03 -8.58 10.90
CA GLN A 84 -11.65 -7.73 9.89
C GLN A 84 -10.60 -7.07 9.02
N VAL A 85 -10.94 -6.85 7.76
CA VAL A 85 -10.08 -6.17 6.81
C VAL A 85 -10.89 -5.19 5.96
N SER A 86 -10.32 -4.04 5.66
CA SER A 86 -10.90 -3.10 4.71
C SER A 86 -9.81 -2.69 3.72
N ILE A 87 -10.18 -2.58 2.45
CA ILE A 87 -9.25 -2.28 1.37
C ILE A 87 -9.79 -1.12 0.54
N ARG A 88 -8.92 -0.14 0.28
CA ARG A 88 -9.17 0.96 -0.65
C ARG A 88 -8.11 0.94 -1.73
N SER A 89 -8.52 1.18 -2.98
CA SER A 89 -7.59 1.11 -4.10
C SER A 89 -7.77 2.26 -5.07
N VAL A 90 -6.67 2.62 -5.73
CA VAL A 90 -6.61 3.60 -6.80
C VAL A 90 -5.62 3.08 -7.84
N GLY A 91 -5.94 3.25 -9.07
CA GLY A 91 -5.08 2.83 -10.17
C GLY A 91 -5.83 2.31 -11.33
#